data_4048fcd5440864af633ac7ba481c585d
#
_entry.id   4048fcd5440864af633ac7ba481c585d
#
_cell.length_a   1.000
_cell.length_b   1.000
_cell.length_c   1.000
_cell.angle_alpha   90.00
_cell.angle_beta   90.00
_cell.angle_gamma   90.00
#
_symmetry.space_group_name_H-M   'P 1'
#
loop_
_entity.id
_entity.type
_entity.pdbx_description
1 polymer ?
#
loop_
_entity_poly.entity_id
_entity_poly.type
_entity_poly.pdbx_seq_one_letter_code
_entity_poly.pdbx_strand_id
1 'polypeptide(L)'
;RSHQSKCLMSLVSSRNAMKIQIPLLLTVCLLLPGCVDSVNDTVNPERELFDDNTFVNEDEHIKLTWTTESVSTIRIALEKQEGPNIDLYTMTEVNYQKYEDCDSFVYLADLSDPNTDAANLEATIDAGTYVTVIDNTDCGDAQPPDQGGLLSSDENDRARVDYRITAQ
;
A
#
# COMPACT_ATOMS: atom_id res chain seq x y z
N ARG A 1 18.80 -8.51 -10.29
CA ARG A 1 19.27 -8.77 -11.68
C ARG A 1 18.48 -7.84 -12.58
N SER A 2 19.14 -6.74 -12.98
CA SER A 2 18.59 -5.71 -13.85
C SER A 2 18.38 -6.23 -15.26
N HIS A 3 17.16 -6.19 -15.77
CA HIS A 3 16.89 -6.30 -17.20
C HIS A 3 16.96 -4.89 -17.83
N GLN A 4 18.10 -4.59 -18.44
CA GLN A 4 18.18 -3.47 -19.35
C GLN A 4 17.62 -3.90 -20.71
N SER A 5 16.47 -3.39 -21.10
CA SER A 5 16.00 -3.43 -22.48
C SER A 5 16.81 -2.43 -23.31
N LYS A 6 17.74 -2.95 -24.07
CA LYS A 6 18.47 -2.19 -25.11
C LYS A 6 17.56 -2.00 -26.31
N CYS A 7 17.05 -0.79 -26.49
CA CYS A 7 16.48 -0.38 -27.77
C CYS A 7 17.62 -0.18 -28.77
N LEU A 8 17.82 -1.11 -29.67
CA LEU A 8 18.82 -1.05 -30.74
C LEU A 8 18.26 -0.19 -31.88
N MET A 9 18.67 1.06 -31.95
CA MET A 9 18.49 1.90 -33.14
C MET A 9 19.50 1.46 -34.21
N SER A 10 19.02 0.71 -35.21
CA SER A 10 19.77 0.44 -36.45
C SER A 10 19.66 1.67 -37.35
N LEU A 11 20.72 2.46 -37.39
CA LEU A 11 20.88 3.53 -38.37
C LEU A 11 21.28 2.93 -39.71
N VAL A 12 20.30 2.76 -40.60
CA VAL A 12 20.59 2.53 -42.03
C VAL A 12 20.88 3.86 -42.70
N SER A 13 22.15 4.09 -43.00
CA SER A 13 22.59 5.20 -43.81
C SER A 13 22.29 4.91 -45.28
N SER A 14 21.28 5.56 -45.85
CA SER A 14 21.10 5.65 -47.31
C SER A 14 21.09 7.11 -47.69
N ARG A 15 22.18 7.55 -48.27
CA ARG A 15 22.27 8.84 -48.96
C ARG A 15 21.55 8.67 -50.33
N ASN A 16 20.37 9.27 -50.46
CA ASN A 16 19.92 10.05 -51.62
C ASN A 16 18.40 10.29 -51.55
N ALA A 17 18.08 11.55 -51.68
CA ALA A 17 16.84 12.15 -52.19
C ALA A 17 15.55 11.90 -51.35
N MET A 18 15.09 12.92 -50.78
CA MET A 18 13.78 13.54 -50.94
C MET A 18 13.25 14.18 -49.66
N LYS A 19 13.05 15.47 -49.79
CA LYS A 19 12.69 16.45 -48.75
C LYS A 19 11.21 16.36 -48.24
N ILE A 20 10.53 15.22 -48.30
CA ILE A 20 9.08 15.16 -48.03
C ILE A 20 8.66 14.13 -46.95
N GLN A 21 9.61 13.48 -46.23
CA GLN A 21 9.18 12.40 -45.29
C GLN A 21 9.30 12.71 -43.79
N ILE A 22 9.73 13.91 -43.40
CA ILE A 22 9.88 14.27 -41.99
C ILE A 22 8.52 14.41 -41.23
N PRO A 23 7.44 14.96 -41.82
CA PRO A 23 6.18 15.06 -41.08
C PRO A 23 5.44 13.70 -40.92
N LEU A 24 5.65 12.73 -41.80
CA LEU A 24 4.96 11.43 -41.70
C LEU A 24 5.54 10.52 -40.64
N LEU A 25 6.85 10.58 -40.40
CA LEU A 25 7.50 9.78 -39.39
C LEU A 25 7.16 10.25 -37.96
N LEU A 26 6.98 11.56 -37.80
CA LEU A 26 6.59 12.16 -36.50
C LEU A 26 5.14 11.81 -36.13
N THR A 27 4.27 11.68 -37.13
CA THR A 27 2.84 11.37 -36.92
C THR A 27 2.62 9.88 -36.56
N VAL A 28 3.50 8.97 -37.02
CA VAL A 28 3.39 7.53 -36.71
C VAL A 28 3.84 7.23 -35.29
N CYS A 29 4.80 7.99 -34.71
CA CYS A 29 5.22 7.83 -33.31
C CYS A 29 4.15 8.27 -32.30
N LEU A 30 3.19 9.14 -32.71
CA LEU A 30 2.11 9.63 -31.85
C LEU A 30 0.91 8.67 -31.79
N LEU A 31 0.88 7.61 -32.62
CA LEU A 31 -0.23 6.68 -32.69
C LEU A 31 0.06 5.28 -32.10
N LEU A 32 1.20 5.12 -31.41
CA LEU A 32 1.47 3.89 -30.67
C LEU A 32 0.78 3.95 -29.30
N PRO A 33 -0.31 3.20 -29.08
CA PRO A 33 -0.93 3.08 -27.76
C PRO A 33 -0.04 2.14 -26.92
N GLY A 34 0.93 2.65 -26.23
CA GLY A 34 1.80 1.80 -25.41
C GLY A 34 2.84 2.53 -24.56
N CYS A 35 2.95 3.87 -24.66
CA CYS A 35 3.94 4.63 -23.88
C CYS A 35 3.32 5.62 -22.89
N VAL A 36 2.01 5.53 -22.61
CA VAL A 36 1.36 6.50 -21.70
C VAL A 36 1.47 6.08 -20.24
N ASP A 37 1.58 4.78 -19.95
CA ASP A 37 1.68 4.29 -18.58
C ASP A 37 3.01 4.65 -17.88
N SER A 38 4.09 4.86 -18.65
CA SER A 38 5.38 5.19 -18.04
C SER A 38 5.62 6.68 -17.79
N VAL A 39 4.73 7.56 -18.25
CA VAL A 39 4.88 9.01 -18.06
C VAL A 39 4.38 9.45 -16.67
N ASN A 40 3.36 8.77 -16.14
CA ASN A 40 2.84 9.07 -14.81
C ASN A 40 3.85 8.71 -13.71
N ASP A 41 4.50 7.55 -13.82
CA ASP A 41 5.51 7.11 -12.84
C ASP A 41 6.74 8.04 -12.79
N THR A 42 7.01 8.76 -13.90
CA THR A 42 8.13 9.70 -13.96
C THR A 42 7.77 11.07 -13.37
N VAL A 43 6.48 11.44 -13.38
CA VAL A 43 5.99 12.74 -12.88
C VAL A 43 5.67 12.69 -11.39
N ASN A 44 5.21 11.54 -10.89
CA ASN A 44 4.90 11.33 -9.47
C ASN A 44 5.31 9.90 -9.07
N PRO A 45 6.59 9.67 -8.76
CA PRO A 45 7.06 8.33 -8.40
C PRO A 45 6.41 7.86 -7.11
N GLU A 46 6.04 6.59 -7.06
CA GLU A 46 5.58 5.95 -5.84
C GLU A 46 6.66 6.04 -4.75
N ARG A 47 6.27 6.49 -3.58
CA ARG A 47 7.11 6.62 -2.39
C ARG A 47 6.70 5.58 -1.36
N GLU A 48 7.63 4.78 -0.90
CA GLU A 48 7.43 3.88 0.22
C GLU A 48 7.34 4.68 1.52
N LEU A 49 6.30 4.39 2.30
CA LEU A 49 6.08 4.96 3.62
C LEU A 49 6.52 3.98 4.70
N PHE A 50 6.13 2.72 4.55
CA PHE A 50 6.48 1.61 5.45
C PHE A 50 6.64 0.32 4.66
N ASP A 51 7.56 -0.53 5.10
CA ASP A 51 7.78 -1.89 4.60
C ASP A 51 8.47 -2.68 5.73
N ASP A 52 7.77 -3.64 6.34
CA ASP A 52 8.31 -4.41 7.45
C ASP A 52 7.63 -5.79 7.56
N ASN A 53 8.34 -6.71 8.26
CA ASN A 53 7.84 -8.02 8.65
C ASN A 53 8.07 -8.20 10.15
N THR A 54 6.99 -8.22 10.94
CA THR A 54 7.08 -8.17 12.39
C THR A 54 5.98 -8.97 13.08
N PHE A 55 6.08 -9.07 14.40
CA PHE A 55 5.05 -9.67 15.24
C PHE A 55 4.18 -8.57 15.87
N VAL A 56 2.88 -8.84 15.93
CA VAL A 56 1.91 -8.13 16.75
C VAL A 56 1.49 -9.09 17.85
N ASN A 57 1.87 -8.80 19.09
CA ASN A 57 1.49 -9.64 20.21
C ASN A 57 -0.01 -9.51 20.50
N GLU A 58 -0.57 -10.50 21.19
CA GLU A 58 -1.92 -10.38 21.76
C GLU A 58 -2.01 -9.12 22.64
N ASP A 59 -3.14 -8.43 22.63
CA ASP A 59 -3.40 -7.15 23.29
C ASP A 59 -2.50 -5.98 22.86
N GLU A 60 -1.80 -6.13 21.74
CA GLU A 60 -0.96 -5.05 21.18
C GLU A 60 -1.41 -4.67 19.77
N HIS A 61 -1.06 -3.47 19.37
CA HIS A 61 -1.19 -3.00 18.00
C HIS A 61 0.04 -2.26 17.52
N ILE A 62 0.22 -2.19 16.20
CA ILE A 62 1.24 -1.36 15.56
C ILE A 62 0.58 -0.07 15.07
N LYS A 63 1.11 1.07 15.51
CA LYS A 63 0.71 2.40 15.04
C LYS A 63 1.66 2.90 13.96
N LEU A 64 1.15 3.16 12.77
CA LEU A 64 1.89 3.72 11.64
C LEU A 64 1.32 5.10 11.30
N THR A 65 2.03 6.17 11.69
CA THR A 65 1.60 7.55 11.41
C THR A 65 2.29 8.07 10.16
N TRP A 66 1.52 8.61 9.22
CA TRP A 66 2.02 9.17 7.97
C TRP A 66 1.24 10.41 7.54
N THR A 67 1.85 11.21 6.67
CA THR A 67 1.28 12.49 6.19
C THR A 67 1.42 12.60 4.68
N THR A 68 0.37 13.10 4.04
CA THR A 68 0.37 13.54 2.64
C THR A 68 0.24 15.06 2.57
N GLU A 69 1.06 15.70 1.74
CA GLU A 69 1.04 17.16 1.54
C GLU A 69 0.02 17.60 0.47
N SER A 70 -0.44 16.66 -0.35
CA SER A 70 -1.40 16.85 -1.44
C SER A 70 -2.29 15.62 -1.55
N VAL A 71 -3.32 15.71 -2.41
CA VAL A 71 -4.10 14.54 -2.82
C VAL A 71 -3.16 13.46 -3.33
N SER A 72 -3.26 12.27 -2.79
CA SER A 72 -2.35 11.16 -3.05
C SER A 72 -3.10 9.83 -3.12
N THR A 73 -2.61 8.93 -3.96
CA THR A 73 -3.08 7.53 -3.97
C THR A 73 -2.26 6.73 -2.99
N ILE A 74 -2.91 6.14 -2.01
CA ILE A 74 -2.31 5.26 -1.01
C ILE A 74 -2.60 3.82 -1.37
N ARG A 75 -1.57 2.97 -1.28
CA ARG A 75 -1.68 1.52 -1.40
C ARG A 75 -1.21 0.88 -0.12
N ILE A 76 -1.99 -0.08 0.38
CA ILE A 76 -1.66 -0.88 1.55
C ILE A 76 -1.73 -2.33 1.15
N ALA A 77 -0.62 -3.04 1.27
CA ALA A 77 -0.55 -4.49 1.19
C ALA A 77 -0.24 -5.04 2.57
N LEU A 78 -0.95 -6.09 2.99
CA LEU A 78 -0.71 -6.80 4.23
C LEU A 78 -0.94 -8.28 3.99
N GLU A 79 -0.07 -9.13 4.56
CA GLU A 79 -0.22 -10.57 4.56
C GLU A 79 0.15 -11.12 5.94
N LYS A 80 -0.78 -11.84 6.55
CA LYS A 80 -0.53 -12.57 7.78
C LYS A 80 0.20 -13.87 7.46
N GLN A 81 1.34 -14.08 8.07
CA GLN A 81 2.18 -15.25 7.88
C GLN A 81 1.86 -16.37 8.89
N GLU A 82 1.48 -16.00 10.11
CA GLU A 82 1.09 -16.92 11.19
C GLU A 82 0.22 -16.20 12.25
N GLY A 83 -0.47 -16.95 13.08
CA GLY A 83 -1.29 -16.44 14.18
C GLY A 83 -2.75 -16.19 13.82
N PRO A 84 -3.51 -15.51 14.70
CA PRO A 84 -4.93 -15.19 14.49
C PRO A 84 -5.10 -14.15 13.37
N ASN A 85 -6.35 -13.95 12.92
CA ASN A 85 -6.68 -12.80 12.09
C ASN A 85 -6.47 -11.52 12.89
N ILE A 86 -6.22 -10.45 12.18
CA ILE A 86 -5.96 -9.12 12.73
C ILE A 86 -6.90 -8.09 12.10
N ASP A 87 -6.99 -6.94 12.72
CA ASP A 87 -7.65 -5.80 12.10
C ASP A 87 -6.64 -4.86 11.45
N LEU A 88 -7.00 -4.37 10.26
CA LEU A 88 -6.28 -3.31 9.57
C LEU A 88 -7.19 -2.10 9.47
N TYR A 89 -6.88 -1.04 10.20
CA TYR A 89 -7.64 0.20 10.20
C TYR A 89 -6.77 1.38 9.76
N THR A 90 -7.30 2.23 8.89
CA THR A 90 -6.71 3.53 8.56
C THR A 90 -7.70 4.63 8.93
N MET A 91 -7.24 5.61 9.69
CA MET A 91 -8.08 6.67 10.24
C MET A 91 -7.33 7.98 10.43
N THR A 92 -8.06 9.04 10.78
CA THR A 92 -7.45 10.29 11.23
C THR A 92 -6.92 10.17 12.66
N GLU A 93 -5.97 11.03 13.04
CA GLU A 93 -5.42 11.05 14.41
C GLU A 93 -6.50 11.21 15.48
N VAL A 94 -7.57 11.96 15.21
CA VAL A 94 -8.69 12.13 16.16
C VAL A 94 -9.46 10.84 16.39
N ASN A 95 -9.63 10.02 15.35
CA ASN A 95 -10.28 8.72 15.49
C ASN A 95 -9.35 7.68 16.12
N TYR A 96 -8.03 7.79 15.87
CA TYR A 96 -7.05 6.94 16.53
C TYR A 96 -7.09 7.11 18.07
N GLN A 97 -7.28 8.33 18.58
CA GLN A 97 -7.44 8.58 20.02
C GLN A 97 -8.65 7.83 20.61
N LYS A 98 -9.76 7.77 19.87
CA LYS A 98 -10.93 6.99 20.30
C LYS A 98 -10.67 5.49 20.23
N TYR A 99 -9.97 5.04 19.18
CA TYR A 99 -9.55 3.65 19.07
C TYR A 99 -8.68 3.21 20.26
N GLU A 100 -7.70 4.04 20.69
CA GLU A 100 -6.87 3.76 21.88
C GLU A 100 -7.68 3.60 23.16
N ASP A 101 -8.82 4.31 23.28
CA ASP A 101 -9.75 4.22 24.41
C ASP A 101 -10.78 3.08 24.22
N CYS A 102 -10.68 2.27 23.15
CA CYS A 102 -11.68 1.29 22.73
C CYS A 102 -13.09 1.88 22.58
N ASP A 103 -13.19 3.18 22.29
CA ASP A 103 -14.45 3.88 21.98
C ASP A 103 -14.81 3.72 20.49
N SER A 104 -16.06 4.03 20.15
CA SER A 104 -16.50 4.06 18.76
C SER A 104 -15.70 5.06 17.93
N PHE A 105 -15.03 4.59 16.90
CA PHE A 105 -14.21 5.38 15.98
C PHE A 105 -14.70 5.23 14.52
N VAL A 106 -14.22 6.12 13.65
CA VAL A 106 -14.49 6.09 12.22
C VAL A 106 -13.19 5.88 11.47
N TYR A 107 -13.17 4.94 10.55
CA TYR A 107 -12.04 4.62 9.70
C TYR A 107 -12.34 4.84 8.22
N LEU A 108 -11.33 4.90 7.38
CA LEU A 108 -11.42 4.97 5.93
C LEU A 108 -11.67 3.56 5.38
N ALA A 109 -12.91 3.28 4.99
CA ALA A 109 -13.31 1.93 4.58
C ALA A 109 -12.50 1.38 3.39
N ASP A 110 -12.09 2.24 2.45
CA ASP A 110 -11.31 1.84 1.28
C ASP A 110 -9.83 1.54 1.61
N LEU A 111 -9.36 1.89 2.81
CA LEU A 111 -8.00 1.64 3.33
C LEU A 111 -8.01 0.84 4.64
N SER A 112 -9.09 0.09 4.89
CA SER A 112 -9.25 -0.72 6.11
C SER A 112 -9.88 -2.07 5.76
N ASP A 113 -9.46 -3.11 6.44
CA ASP A 113 -9.98 -4.47 6.27
C ASP A 113 -9.97 -5.18 7.64
N PRO A 114 -11.11 -5.08 8.37
CA PRO A 114 -11.23 -5.71 9.68
C PRO A 114 -11.27 -7.24 9.59
N ASN A 115 -10.71 -7.91 10.59
CA ASN A 115 -10.67 -9.36 10.75
C ASN A 115 -10.12 -10.09 9.51
N THR A 116 -8.96 -9.63 9.03
CA THR A 116 -8.36 -10.11 7.79
C THR A 116 -7.12 -10.97 8.03
N ASP A 117 -6.80 -11.80 7.04
CA ASP A 117 -5.52 -12.51 6.93
C ASP A 117 -4.65 -11.96 5.78
N ALA A 118 -5.26 -11.20 4.86
CA ALA A 118 -4.55 -10.52 3.78
C ALA A 118 -5.37 -9.35 3.24
N ALA A 119 -4.72 -8.22 3.00
CA ALA A 119 -5.34 -7.04 2.41
C ALA A 119 -4.49 -6.48 1.26
N ASN A 120 -5.16 -5.98 0.23
CA ASN A 120 -4.54 -5.23 -0.87
C ASN A 120 -5.47 -4.08 -1.24
N LEU A 121 -5.25 -2.94 -0.63
CA LEU A 121 -6.15 -1.80 -0.61
C LEU A 121 -5.54 -0.62 -1.37
N GLU A 122 -6.37 0.14 -2.07
CA GLU A 122 -5.97 1.36 -2.76
C GLU A 122 -7.07 2.41 -2.66
N ALA A 123 -6.71 3.62 -2.28
CA ALA A 123 -7.60 4.77 -2.30
C ALA A 123 -6.85 6.08 -2.57
N THR A 124 -7.56 7.02 -3.19
CA THR A 124 -7.10 8.41 -3.30
C THR A 124 -7.68 9.21 -2.14
N ILE A 125 -6.81 9.87 -1.39
CA ILE A 125 -7.16 10.64 -0.20
C ILE A 125 -6.66 12.08 -0.29
N ASP A 126 -7.26 12.96 0.50
CA ASP A 126 -6.85 14.36 0.63
C ASP A 126 -5.52 14.50 1.40
N ALA A 127 -4.91 15.69 1.30
CA ALA A 127 -3.78 16.06 2.16
C ALA A 127 -4.18 15.99 3.64
N GLY A 128 -3.32 15.40 4.48
CA GLY A 128 -3.61 15.23 5.90
C GLY A 128 -2.65 14.30 6.61
N THR A 129 -2.85 14.18 7.91
CA THR A 129 -2.16 13.19 8.75
C THR A 129 -3.12 12.06 9.09
N TYR A 130 -2.66 10.85 8.87
CA TYR A 130 -3.40 9.62 9.05
C TYR A 130 -2.63 8.62 9.90
N VAL A 131 -3.36 7.71 10.51
CA VAL A 131 -2.80 6.58 11.27
C VAL A 131 -3.35 5.30 10.68
N THR A 132 -2.46 4.38 10.31
CA THR A 132 -2.80 3.00 10.03
C THR A 132 -2.46 2.17 11.26
N VAL A 133 -3.41 1.35 11.70
CA VAL A 133 -3.30 0.43 12.84
C VAL A 133 -3.34 -0.99 12.31
N ILE A 134 -2.39 -1.80 12.74
CA ILE A 134 -2.41 -3.27 12.58
C ILE A 134 -2.64 -3.81 13.98
N ASP A 135 -3.83 -4.37 14.20
CA ASP A 135 -4.38 -4.59 15.53
C ASP A 135 -4.57 -6.08 15.84
N ASN A 136 -4.11 -6.50 17.01
CA ASN A 136 -4.34 -7.82 17.60
C ASN A 136 -4.87 -7.68 19.03
N THR A 137 -5.78 -6.68 19.23
CA THR A 137 -6.46 -6.43 20.52
C THR A 137 -7.95 -6.79 20.43
N ASP A 138 -8.65 -6.78 21.55
CA ASP A 138 -10.11 -6.95 21.60
C ASP A 138 -10.90 -5.68 21.23
N CYS A 139 -10.23 -4.58 20.82
CA CYS A 139 -10.87 -3.32 20.49
C CYS A 139 -11.49 -3.27 19.09
N GLY A 140 -11.15 -4.23 18.23
CA GLY A 140 -11.58 -4.33 16.84
C GLY A 140 -12.61 -5.43 16.59
N ASP A 141 -12.70 -5.84 15.32
CA ASP A 141 -13.58 -6.94 14.88
C ASP A 141 -12.88 -8.31 14.95
N ALA A 142 -11.56 -8.35 14.73
CA ALA A 142 -10.74 -9.51 15.03
C ALA A 142 -10.55 -9.59 16.55
N GLN A 143 -10.78 -10.76 17.09
CA GLN A 143 -10.54 -11.00 18.51
C GLN A 143 -9.57 -12.15 18.64
N PRO A 144 -8.39 -11.93 19.26
CA PRO A 144 -7.52 -13.05 19.59
C PRO A 144 -8.30 -14.04 20.44
N PRO A 145 -7.98 -15.34 20.35
CA PRO A 145 -8.70 -16.35 21.11
C PRO A 145 -8.62 -16.07 22.61
N ASP A 146 -9.79 -16.01 23.28
CA ASP A 146 -9.85 -15.88 24.73
C ASP A 146 -8.98 -16.93 25.41
N GLN A 147 -8.14 -16.51 26.33
CA GLN A 147 -7.35 -17.38 27.19
C GLN A 147 -8.29 -18.23 28.07
N GLY A 148 -8.78 -19.30 27.51
CA GLY A 148 -9.88 -20.06 28.06
C GLY A 148 -9.45 -21.17 29.00
N GLY A 149 -9.66 -20.97 30.30
CA GLY A 149 -9.90 -22.02 31.30
C GLY A 149 -8.67 -22.50 32.06
N LEU A 150 -8.96 -23.12 33.18
CA LEU A 150 -8.08 -23.59 34.30
C LEU A 150 -6.87 -24.46 33.88
N LEU A 151 -6.76 -24.83 32.62
CA LEU A 151 -5.71 -25.73 32.07
C LEU A 151 -5.14 -25.25 30.72
N SER A 152 -5.54 -24.08 30.19
CA SER A 152 -4.88 -23.51 29.02
C SER A 152 -3.59 -22.83 29.45
N SER A 153 -2.50 -23.14 28.76
CA SER A 153 -1.30 -22.32 28.82
C SER A 153 -1.67 -20.95 28.28
N ASP A 154 -1.30 -19.91 28.97
CA ASP A 154 -1.33 -18.53 28.56
C ASP A 154 -0.35 -18.40 27.39
N GLU A 155 -0.76 -18.84 26.21
CA GLU A 155 0.01 -18.67 25.00
C GLU A 155 -0.36 -17.31 24.42
N ASN A 156 0.61 -16.47 24.22
CA ASN A 156 0.46 -15.21 23.51
C ASN A 156 0.11 -15.53 22.05
N ASP A 157 -1.12 -15.29 21.66
CA ASP A 157 -1.64 -15.49 20.31
C ASP A 157 -1.21 -14.37 19.37
N ARG A 158 0.10 -14.24 19.24
CA ARG A 158 0.71 -13.25 18.37
C ARG A 158 0.48 -13.56 16.90
N ALA A 159 0.23 -12.52 16.11
CA ALA A 159 0.24 -12.58 14.66
C ALA A 159 1.60 -12.17 14.11
N ARG A 160 2.07 -12.84 13.06
CA ARG A 160 3.19 -12.38 12.25
C ARG A 160 2.67 -11.82 10.95
N VAL A 161 3.02 -10.57 10.65
CA VAL A 161 2.54 -9.84 9.51
C VAL A 161 3.68 -9.31 8.66
N ASP A 162 3.47 -9.33 7.35
CA ASP A 162 4.27 -8.66 6.34
C ASP A 162 3.40 -7.54 5.78
N TYR A 163 3.87 -6.28 5.83
CA TYR A 163 3.07 -5.17 5.38
C TYR A 163 3.89 -4.12 4.64
N ARG A 164 3.23 -3.47 3.68
CA ARG A 164 3.80 -2.36 2.91
C ARG A 164 2.77 -1.28 2.68
N ILE A 165 3.16 -0.03 2.91
CA ILE A 165 2.34 1.16 2.63
C ILE A 165 3.12 2.07 1.70
N THR A 166 2.50 2.48 0.59
CA THR A 166 3.09 3.40 -0.40
C THR A 166 2.15 4.54 -0.70
N ALA A 167 2.70 5.67 -1.18
CA ALA A 167 1.99 6.86 -1.62
C ALA A 167 2.49 7.32 -2.99
N GLN A 168 1.54 7.75 -3.86
CA GLN A 168 1.80 8.29 -5.19
C GLN A 168 1.02 9.56 -5.44
#